data_18bfb436ca6d4f0c40a7e49585d4e8c6
#
_entry.id   18bfb436ca6d4f0c40a7e49585d4e8c6
#
_cell.length_a   1.000
_cell.length_b   1.000
_cell.length_c   1.000
_cell.angle_alpha   90.00
_cell.angle_beta   90.00
_cell.angle_gamma   90.00
#
_symmetry.space_group_name_H-M   'P 1'
#
loop_
_entity.id
_entity.type
_entity.pdbx_description
1 polymer ?
#
loop_
_entity_poly.entity_id
_entity_poly.type
_entity_poly.pdbx_seq_one_letter_code
_entity_poly.pdbx_strand_id
1 'polypeptide(L)'
;MKKVVFKLVKYVGLFLLALLMYGIVITLLSFIPVNSFDSRTLIPAQKIEIYLLTNGVHTDVVVPVKNEVFDWSKQVKFTDTKAKDSTAQFMAIGWGDRGFYLETPTWSDLKVSTALKAATGLSSSALHATFYNKMKEGADCKKITLDCNEYNQLIHFISDSFQLNGDKVSKIETKAVYGNNDAFYEAKGSYSLFYTCNSWANQALKAANQKAALWTITDSGIFRHYAN
;
A
#
# COMPACT_ATOMS: atom_id res chain seq x y z
N MET A 1 9.78 21.85 42.31
CA MET A 1 9.70 22.25 40.91
C MET A 1 10.93 21.74 40.09
N LYS A 2 12.19 22.10 40.41
CA LYS A 2 13.40 21.69 39.62
C LYS A 2 13.50 20.18 39.37
N LYS A 3 13.25 19.32 40.37
CA LYS A 3 13.32 17.85 40.22
C LYS A 3 12.23 17.28 39.26
N VAL A 4 11.05 17.90 39.20
CA VAL A 4 9.96 17.47 38.29
C VAL A 4 10.31 17.85 36.87
N VAL A 5 10.77 19.08 36.64
CA VAL A 5 11.24 19.56 35.33
C VAL A 5 12.37 18.67 34.80
N PHE A 6 13.36 18.36 35.65
CA PHE A 6 14.49 17.49 35.27
C PHE A 6 14.01 16.08 34.86
N LYS A 7 13.06 15.48 35.59
CA LYS A 7 12.46 14.19 35.22
C LYS A 7 11.72 14.28 33.88
N LEU A 8 10.93 15.33 33.67
CA LEU A 8 10.20 15.54 32.41
C LEU A 8 11.17 15.64 31.23
N VAL A 9 12.19 16.49 31.32
CA VAL A 9 13.22 16.64 30.28
C VAL A 9 13.92 15.32 30.00
N LYS A 10 14.28 14.54 31.05
CA LYS A 10 14.88 13.21 30.89
C LYS A 10 13.94 12.26 30.09
N TYR A 11 12.65 12.15 30.43
CA TYR A 11 11.74 11.25 29.75
C TYR A 11 11.43 11.70 28.31
N VAL A 12 11.32 13.00 28.07
CA VAL A 12 11.21 13.54 26.71
C VAL A 12 12.46 13.22 25.90
N GLY A 13 13.65 13.40 26.48
CA GLY A 13 14.91 13.02 25.81
C GLY A 13 15.01 11.53 25.48
N LEU A 14 14.60 10.65 26.42
CA LEU A 14 14.56 9.20 26.18
C LEU A 14 13.55 8.82 25.08
N PHE A 15 12.39 9.48 25.07
CA PHE A 15 11.38 9.27 24.03
C PHE A 15 11.90 9.69 22.63
N LEU A 16 12.53 10.86 22.52
CA LEU A 16 13.13 11.32 21.27
C LEU A 16 14.26 10.40 20.81
N LEU A 17 15.10 9.92 21.74
CA LEU A 17 16.15 8.94 21.43
C LEU A 17 15.54 7.63 20.91
N ALA A 18 14.47 7.14 21.53
CA ALA A 18 13.78 5.93 21.05
C ALA A 18 13.20 6.10 19.64
N LEU A 19 12.61 7.26 19.31
CA LEU A 19 12.14 7.57 17.97
C LEU A 19 13.30 7.65 16.94
N LEU A 20 14.42 8.26 17.33
CA LEU A 20 15.60 8.30 16.47
C LEU A 20 16.15 6.90 16.21
N MET A 21 16.29 6.08 17.24
CA MET A 21 16.73 4.68 17.11
C MET A 21 15.77 3.86 16.24
N TYR A 22 14.46 4.05 16.42
CA TYR A 22 13.46 3.44 15.55
C TYR A 22 13.66 3.84 14.08
N GLY A 23 13.84 5.12 13.78
CA GLY A 23 14.10 5.61 12.43
C GLY A 23 15.37 5.02 11.81
N ILE A 24 16.45 4.91 12.60
CA ILE A 24 17.70 4.28 12.15
C ILE A 24 17.47 2.79 11.85
N VAL A 25 16.87 2.05 12.77
CA VAL A 25 16.66 0.61 12.61
C VAL A 25 15.79 0.32 11.39
N ILE A 26 14.66 1.03 11.22
CA ILE A 26 13.77 0.78 10.07
C ILE A 26 14.43 1.16 8.74
N THR A 27 15.25 2.21 8.75
CA THR A 27 16.04 2.60 7.57
C THR A 27 17.05 1.49 7.22
N LEU A 28 17.78 0.97 8.18
CA LEU A 28 18.73 -0.13 7.95
C LEU A 28 18.01 -1.40 7.45
N LEU A 29 16.87 -1.76 8.04
CA LEU A 29 16.09 -2.91 7.61
C LEU A 29 15.52 -2.75 6.19
N SER A 30 15.27 -1.52 5.75
CA SER A 30 14.81 -1.25 4.39
C SER A 30 15.88 -1.48 3.31
N PHE A 31 17.16 -1.54 3.66
CA PHE A 31 18.26 -1.88 2.75
C PHE A 31 18.47 -3.39 2.60
N ILE A 32 17.95 -4.19 3.52
CA ILE A 32 18.11 -5.65 3.48
C ILE A 32 17.06 -6.24 2.54
N PRO A 33 17.45 -6.76 1.35
CA PRO A 33 16.51 -7.36 0.44
C PRO A 33 16.08 -8.74 0.94
N VAL A 34 14.82 -9.08 0.69
CA VAL A 34 14.28 -10.44 0.78
C VAL A 34 13.78 -10.87 -0.59
N ASN A 35 13.70 -12.17 -0.84
CA ASN A 35 13.26 -12.74 -2.11
C ASN A 35 14.10 -12.23 -3.31
N SER A 36 15.39 -11.96 -3.10
CA SER A 36 16.32 -11.56 -4.15
C SER A 36 16.74 -12.78 -4.97
N PHE A 37 16.08 -13.03 -6.10
CA PHE A 37 16.45 -14.09 -7.03
C PHE A 37 17.03 -13.48 -8.30
N ASP A 38 18.27 -13.82 -8.59
CA ASP A 38 19.07 -13.18 -9.65
C ASP A 38 18.83 -13.72 -11.08
N SER A 39 18.05 -14.80 -11.25
CA SER A 39 17.74 -15.31 -12.60
C SER A 39 16.58 -16.29 -12.58
N ARG A 40 15.36 -15.79 -12.73
CA ARG A 40 14.21 -16.65 -13.02
C ARG A 40 14.03 -16.73 -14.53
N THR A 41 14.11 -17.93 -15.06
CA THR A 41 13.67 -18.20 -16.42
C THR A 41 12.16 -18.39 -16.41
N LEU A 42 11.41 -17.30 -16.54
CA LEU A 42 9.95 -17.37 -16.65
C LEU A 42 9.58 -17.91 -18.03
N ILE A 43 8.66 -18.87 -18.05
CA ILE A 43 8.09 -19.36 -19.32
C ILE A 43 7.26 -18.22 -19.93
N PRO A 44 7.47 -17.81 -21.19
CA PRO A 44 6.81 -16.66 -21.80
C PRO A 44 5.28 -16.67 -21.71
N ALA A 45 4.66 -17.86 -21.84
CA ALA A 45 3.22 -18.04 -21.78
C ALA A 45 2.59 -17.84 -20.38
N GLN A 46 3.41 -17.65 -19.33
CA GLN A 46 2.95 -17.52 -17.95
C GLN A 46 3.30 -16.16 -17.33
N LYS A 47 3.71 -15.19 -18.16
CA LYS A 47 4.13 -13.87 -17.68
C LYS A 47 2.93 -12.97 -17.44
N ILE A 48 2.77 -12.53 -16.20
CA ILE A 48 1.76 -11.54 -15.81
C ILE A 48 2.49 -10.28 -15.38
N GLU A 49 2.20 -9.17 -16.05
CA GLU A 49 2.77 -7.88 -15.75
C GLU A 49 1.94 -7.16 -14.69
N ILE A 50 2.59 -6.78 -13.60
CA ILE A 50 2.08 -5.89 -12.56
C ILE A 50 2.98 -4.66 -12.46
N TYR A 51 2.55 -3.63 -11.73
CA TYR A 51 3.38 -2.45 -11.51
C TYR A 51 3.35 -2.03 -10.04
N LEU A 52 4.42 -1.36 -9.61
CA LEU A 52 4.44 -0.54 -8.41
C LEU A 52 4.30 0.90 -8.84
N LEU A 53 3.37 1.63 -8.26
CA LEU A 53 3.15 3.03 -8.52
C LEU A 53 3.33 3.82 -7.22
N THR A 54 4.14 4.88 -7.23
CA THR A 54 4.31 5.77 -6.07
C THR A 54 3.96 7.21 -6.41
N ASN A 55 3.54 7.96 -5.41
CA ASN A 55 3.40 9.41 -5.45
C ASN A 55 4.46 10.13 -4.57
N GLY A 56 5.52 9.42 -4.17
CA GLY A 56 6.60 9.91 -3.31
C GLY A 56 6.38 9.69 -1.81
N VAL A 57 5.17 9.26 -1.39
CA VAL A 57 4.84 8.97 0.03
C VAL A 57 4.03 7.69 0.19
N HIS A 58 3.34 7.25 -0.85
CA HIS A 58 2.43 6.11 -0.85
C HIS A 58 2.72 5.20 -2.05
N THR A 59 2.63 3.90 -1.85
CA THR A 59 2.83 2.90 -2.91
C THR A 59 1.56 2.09 -3.14
N ASP A 60 1.13 2.04 -4.40
CA ASP A 60 0.08 1.15 -4.89
C ASP A 60 0.69 -0.06 -5.60
N VAL A 61 0.03 -1.20 -5.49
CA VAL A 61 0.26 -2.38 -6.32
C VAL A 61 -0.75 -2.35 -7.47
N VAL A 62 -0.26 -2.35 -8.70
CA VAL A 62 -1.10 -2.25 -9.90
C VAL A 62 -1.16 -3.63 -10.56
N VAL A 63 -2.37 -4.11 -10.76
CA VAL A 63 -2.64 -5.43 -11.36
C VAL A 63 -3.47 -5.27 -12.64
N PRO A 64 -3.38 -6.20 -13.62
CA PRO A 64 -4.32 -6.23 -14.72
C PRO A 64 -5.74 -6.47 -14.17
N VAL A 65 -6.73 -5.69 -14.64
CA VAL A 65 -8.14 -5.82 -14.21
C VAL A 65 -8.64 -7.23 -14.49
N LYS A 66 -8.24 -7.79 -15.62
CA LYS A 66 -8.61 -9.14 -16.02
C LYS A 66 -7.50 -9.80 -16.82
N ASN A 67 -7.22 -11.04 -16.50
CA ASN A 67 -6.37 -11.95 -17.28
C ASN A 67 -6.91 -13.37 -17.19
N GLU A 68 -6.15 -14.35 -17.71
CA GLU A 68 -6.54 -15.77 -17.70
C GLU A 68 -6.60 -16.38 -16.30
N VAL A 69 -5.89 -15.78 -15.32
CA VAL A 69 -5.81 -16.27 -13.93
C VAL A 69 -6.92 -15.70 -13.07
N PHE A 70 -7.23 -14.39 -13.20
CA PHE A 70 -8.14 -13.71 -12.31
C PHE A 70 -8.86 -12.52 -12.97
N ASP A 71 -10.09 -12.26 -12.51
CA ASP A 71 -10.94 -11.14 -12.97
C ASP A 71 -11.34 -10.27 -11.78
N TRP A 72 -10.55 -9.22 -11.52
CA TRP A 72 -10.76 -8.26 -10.44
C TRP A 72 -12.08 -7.50 -10.57
N SER A 73 -12.60 -7.33 -11.79
CA SER A 73 -13.88 -6.64 -12.02
C SER A 73 -15.08 -7.36 -11.38
N LYS A 74 -14.91 -8.61 -10.99
CA LYS A 74 -15.90 -9.36 -10.21
C LYS A 74 -15.97 -8.94 -8.75
N GLN A 75 -14.89 -8.43 -8.19
CA GLN A 75 -14.82 -7.95 -6.81
C GLN A 75 -14.94 -6.43 -6.74
N VAL A 76 -14.08 -5.70 -7.47
CA VAL A 76 -14.03 -4.23 -7.53
C VAL A 76 -14.73 -3.78 -8.81
N LYS A 77 -15.93 -3.21 -8.67
CA LYS A 77 -16.77 -2.89 -9.82
C LYS A 77 -16.40 -1.56 -10.47
N PHE A 78 -16.35 -1.50 -11.80
CA PHE A 78 -16.25 -0.23 -12.53
C PHE A 78 -17.39 0.73 -12.15
N THR A 79 -18.58 0.20 -11.88
CA THR A 79 -19.75 0.98 -11.47
C THR A 79 -19.60 1.65 -10.11
N ASP A 80 -18.59 1.29 -9.32
CA ASP A 80 -18.29 1.91 -8.02
C ASP A 80 -17.58 3.26 -8.18
N THR A 81 -17.03 3.53 -9.37
CA THR A 81 -16.36 4.79 -9.71
C THR A 81 -17.34 5.75 -10.43
N LYS A 82 -16.98 7.04 -10.46
CA LYS A 82 -17.76 8.05 -11.20
C LYS A 82 -17.75 7.84 -12.69
N ALA A 83 -16.60 7.49 -13.28
CA ALA A 83 -16.44 7.30 -14.72
C ALA A 83 -17.11 6.04 -15.22
N LYS A 84 -17.19 4.99 -14.40
CA LYS A 84 -17.74 3.67 -14.77
C LYS A 84 -17.11 3.09 -16.05
N ASP A 85 -15.83 3.42 -16.28
CA ASP A 85 -15.10 3.03 -17.47
C ASP A 85 -14.72 1.55 -17.42
N SER A 86 -15.48 0.73 -18.13
CA SER A 86 -15.25 -0.72 -18.24
C SER A 86 -14.12 -1.08 -19.23
N THR A 87 -13.49 -0.10 -19.89
CA THR A 87 -12.37 -0.34 -20.81
C THR A 87 -11.01 -0.31 -20.12
N ALA A 88 -10.97 0.05 -18.83
CA ALA A 88 -9.74 0.09 -18.05
C ALA A 88 -9.07 -1.29 -18.00
N GLN A 89 -7.76 -1.30 -18.19
CA GLN A 89 -6.96 -2.52 -18.28
C GLN A 89 -6.21 -2.84 -16.99
N PHE A 90 -5.93 -1.83 -16.17
CA PHE A 90 -5.19 -1.96 -14.92
C PHE A 90 -5.97 -1.37 -13.77
N MET A 91 -5.71 -1.90 -12.57
CA MET A 91 -6.24 -1.41 -11.31
C MET A 91 -5.10 -1.27 -10.32
N ALA A 92 -4.84 -0.03 -9.88
CA ALA A 92 -3.96 0.25 -8.76
C ALA A 92 -4.73 0.05 -7.44
N ILE A 93 -4.12 -0.63 -6.50
CA ILE A 93 -4.69 -0.90 -5.18
C ILE A 93 -3.69 -0.45 -4.13
N GLY A 94 -4.12 0.52 -3.31
CA GLY A 94 -3.41 0.98 -2.13
C GLY A 94 -4.19 0.70 -0.87
N TRP A 95 -3.49 0.36 0.20
CA TRP A 95 -4.04 0.18 1.53
C TRP A 95 -3.55 1.31 2.44
N GLY A 96 -4.41 1.84 3.29
CA GLY A 96 -4.01 2.93 4.16
C GLY A 96 -5.02 3.26 5.26
N ASP A 97 -4.73 4.32 6.02
CA ASP A 97 -5.61 4.83 7.04
C ASP A 97 -6.89 5.41 6.42
N ARG A 98 -8.04 4.96 6.91
CA ARG A 98 -9.36 5.37 6.40
C ARG A 98 -9.61 6.87 6.59
N GLY A 99 -9.21 7.43 7.74
CA GLY A 99 -9.37 8.85 8.02
C GLY A 99 -8.50 9.70 7.09
N PHE A 100 -7.28 9.29 6.81
CA PHE A 100 -6.42 9.95 5.81
C PHE A 100 -7.07 9.96 4.45
N TYR A 101 -7.53 8.83 3.96
CA TYR A 101 -8.13 8.73 2.63
C TYR A 101 -9.42 9.54 2.48
N LEU A 102 -10.27 9.56 3.50
CA LEU A 102 -11.62 10.12 3.35
C LEU A 102 -11.77 11.54 3.89
N GLU A 103 -10.92 11.96 4.84
CA GLU A 103 -11.05 13.23 5.54
C GLU A 103 -9.90 14.20 5.29
N THR A 104 -8.86 13.77 4.56
CA THR A 104 -7.64 14.55 4.35
C THR A 104 -7.33 14.67 2.85
N PRO A 105 -8.15 15.37 2.05
CA PRO A 105 -7.93 15.49 0.60
C PRO A 105 -6.62 16.23 0.26
N THR A 106 -6.15 17.11 1.15
CA THR A 106 -4.84 17.75 1.06
C THR A 106 -4.11 17.69 2.40
N TRP A 107 -2.79 17.82 2.38
CA TRP A 107 -1.98 17.83 3.61
C TRP A 107 -2.38 18.95 4.60
N SER A 108 -2.93 20.06 4.10
CA SER A 108 -3.42 21.17 4.93
C SER A 108 -4.69 20.82 5.70
N ASP A 109 -5.44 19.81 5.26
CA ASP A 109 -6.68 19.35 5.91
C ASP A 109 -6.41 18.34 7.03
N LEU A 110 -5.13 17.94 7.21
CA LEU A 110 -4.75 16.94 8.21
C LEU A 110 -4.99 17.45 9.64
N LYS A 111 -5.95 16.84 10.31
CA LYS A 111 -6.22 17.09 11.74
C LYS A 111 -5.21 16.31 12.60
N VAL A 112 -4.72 16.95 13.66
CA VAL A 112 -3.82 16.30 14.65
C VAL A 112 -4.47 15.02 15.22
N SER A 113 -5.77 15.01 15.45
CA SER A 113 -6.51 13.84 15.93
C SER A 113 -6.48 12.68 14.95
N THR A 114 -6.59 12.93 13.62
CA THR A 114 -6.48 11.92 12.57
C THR A 114 -5.07 11.34 12.52
N ALA A 115 -4.06 12.21 12.56
CA ALA A 115 -2.66 11.80 12.59
C ALA A 115 -2.32 10.93 13.83
N LEU A 116 -2.80 11.31 15.02
CA LEU A 116 -2.59 10.56 16.26
C LEU A 116 -3.30 9.20 16.23
N LYS A 117 -4.54 9.12 15.75
CA LYS A 117 -5.27 7.85 15.60
C LYS A 117 -4.54 6.91 14.63
N ALA A 118 -4.14 7.44 13.48
CA ALA A 118 -3.36 6.68 12.50
C ALA A 118 -2.05 6.18 13.12
N ALA A 119 -1.26 7.06 13.74
CA ALA A 119 0.04 6.70 14.34
C ALA A 119 -0.07 5.61 15.42
N THR A 120 -1.17 5.59 16.16
CA THR A 120 -1.38 4.67 17.30
C THR A 120 -2.15 3.40 16.96
N GLY A 121 -2.58 3.21 15.71
CA GLY A 121 -3.37 2.04 15.29
C GLY A 121 -4.83 2.05 15.75
N LEU A 122 -5.36 3.22 16.16
CA LEU A 122 -6.72 3.38 16.68
C LEU A 122 -7.75 3.71 15.60
N SER A 123 -7.33 3.83 14.34
CA SER A 123 -8.22 4.03 13.19
C SER A 123 -8.40 2.74 12.39
N SER A 124 -9.51 2.64 11.66
CA SER A 124 -9.71 1.60 10.65
C SER A 124 -8.89 1.91 9.40
N SER A 125 -8.70 0.91 8.56
CA SER A 125 -8.04 1.02 7.27
C SER A 125 -9.04 0.95 6.12
N ALA A 126 -8.62 1.44 4.96
CA ALA A 126 -9.34 1.33 3.71
C ALA A 126 -8.41 0.89 2.57
N LEU A 127 -8.99 0.25 1.57
CA LEU A 127 -8.36 0.04 0.27
C LEU A 127 -8.87 1.10 -0.70
N HIS A 128 -7.95 1.74 -1.39
CA HIS A 128 -8.21 2.66 -2.48
C HIS A 128 -7.92 1.97 -3.81
N ALA A 129 -8.90 1.83 -4.67
CA ALA A 129 -8.78 1.25 -5.99
C ALA A 129 -8.92 2.31 -7.06
N THR A 130 -7.96 2.40 -7.99
CA THR A 130 -7.97 3.36 -9.10
C THR A 130 -7.77 2.62 -10.42
N PHE A 131 -8.67 2.82 -11.37
CA PHE A 131 -8.61 2.20 -12.69
C PHE A 131 -7.82 3.03 -13.70
N TYR A 132 -6.99 2.35 -14.52
CA TYR A 132 -6.14 2.94 -15.55
C TYR A 132 -6.27 2.18 -16.87
N ASN A 133 -6.25 2.92 -17.98
CA ASN A 133 -6.24 2.31 -19.32
C ASN A 133 -4.84 1.86 -19.75
N LYS A 134 -3.80 2.54 -19.27
CA LYS A 134 -2.40 2.23 -19.60
C LYS A 134 -1.49 2.54 -18.42
N MET A 135 -0.45 1.73 -18.28
CA MET A 135 0.68 2.03 -17.38
C MET A 135 1.90 2.43 -18.19
N LYS A 136 2.71 3.33 -17.67
CA LYS A 136 3.96 3.76 -18.27
C LYS A 136 5.08 3.66 -17.24
N GLU A 137 6.10 2.89 -17.54
CA GLU A 137 7.29 2.78 -16.68
C GLU A 137 8.03 4.11 -16.57
N GLY A 138 8.60 4.36 -15.42
CA GLY A 138 9.34 5.57 -15.10
C GLY A 138 9.97 5.50 -13.71
N ALA A 139 10.37 6.64 -13.20
CA ALA A 139 10.90 6.74 -11.84
C ALA A 139 9.87 6.26 -10.81
N ASP A 140 8.62 6.69 -10.98
CA ASP A 140 7.52 6.48 -10.03
C ASP A 140 6.65 5.26 -10.37
N CYS A 141 6.96 4.54 -11.47
CA CYS A 141 6.22 3.36 -11.90
C CYS A 141 7.17 2.27 -12.37
N LYS A 142 7.23 1.16 -11.64
CA LYS A 142 8.12 0.03 -11.93
C LYS A 142 7.32 -1.20 -12.32
N LYS A 143 7.67 -1.79 -13.47
CA LYS A 143 7.07 -3.04 -13.95
C LYS A 143 7.73 -4.23 -13.28
N ILE A 144 6.92 -5.20 -12.89
CA ILE A 144 7.32 -6.49 -12.33
C ILE A 144 6.61 -7.58 -13.12
N THR A 145 7.33 -8.64 -13.43
CA THR A 145 6.78 -9.81 -14.14
C THR A 145 6.67 -10.97 -13.17
N LEU A 146 5.47 -11.51 -13.02
CA LEU A 146 5.13 -12.65 -12.18
C LEU A 146 4.83 -13.89 -13.02
N ASP A 147 5.06 -15.06 -12.45
CA ASP A 147 4.42 -16.29 -12.92
C ASP A 147 3.01 -16.46 -12.33
N CYS A 148 2.27 -17.48 -12.79
CA CYS A 148 0.91 -17.74 -12.33
C CYS A 148 0.81 -18.04 -10.82
N ASN A 149 1.80 -18.72 -10.24
CA ASN A 149 1.79 -19.07 -8.81
C ASN A 149 2.04 -17.82 -7.95
N GLU A 150 3.02 -17.01 -8.33
CA GLU A 150 3.32 -15.73 -7.69
C GLU A 150 2.13 -14.77 -7.77
N TYR A 151 1.46 -14.72 -8.92
CA TYR A 151 0.27 -13.89 -9.07
C TYR A 151 -0.91 -14.41 -8.25
N ASN A 152 -1.11 -15.72 -8.14
CA ASN A 152 -2.12 -16.30 -7.26
C ASN A 152 -1.87 -15.93 -5.79
N GLN A 153 -0.62 -15.95 -5.33
CA GLN A 153 -0.26 -15.53 -3.97
C GLN A 153 -0.55 -14.03 -3.76
N LEU A 154 -0.27 -13.19 -4.76
CA LEU A 154 -0.63 -11.77 -4.74
C LEU A 154 -2.14 -11.57 -4.67
N ILE A 155 -2.92 -12.31 -5.48
CA ILE A 155 -4.38 -12.27 -5.46
C ILE A 155 -4.91 -12.61 -4.07
N HIS A 156 -4.42 -13.67 -3.44
CA HIS A 156 -4.81 -14.05 -2.09
C HIS A 156 -4.52 -12.95 -1.08
N PHE A 157 -3.30 -12.40 -1.10
CA PHE A 157 -2.91 -11.32 -0.19
C PHE A 157 -3.81 -10.07 -0.33
N ILE A 158 -4.05 -9.62 -1.56
CA ILE A 158 -4.89 -8.45 -1.83
C ILE A 158 -6.35 -8.75 -1.46
N SER A 159 -6.89 -9.91 -1.87
CA SER A 159 -8.26 -10.30 -1.57
C SER A 159 -8.51 -10.41 -0.06
N ASP A 160 -7.54 -10.95 0.68
CA ASP A 160 -7.61 -11.06 2.14
C ASP A 160 -7.55 -9.71 2.86
N SER A 161 -7.07 -8.67 2.20
CA SER A 161 -7.03 -7.31 2.76
C SER A 161 -8.40 -6.63 2.78
N PHE A 162 -9.37 -7.07 1.97
CA PHE A 162 -10.73 -6.52 1.98
C PHE A 162 -11.54 -7.00 3.19
N GLN A 163 -12.40 -6.13 3.72
CA GLN A 163 -13.52 -6.57 4.53
C GLN A 163 -14.68 -6.98 3.62
N LEU A 164 -15.33 -8.08 3.98
CA LEU A 164 -16.46 -8.61 3.22
C LEU A 164 -17.77 -8.32 3.95
N ASN A 165 -18.82 -8.09 3.16
CA ASN A 165 -20.20 -8.11 3.59
C ASN A 165 -20.89 -9.26 2.82
N GLY A 166 -21.05 -10.41 3.49
CA GLY A 166 -21.33 -11.68 2.84
C GLY A 166 -20.18 -12.07 1.90
N ASP A 167 -20.45 -12.35 0.64
CA ASP A 167 -19.44 -12.74 -0.36
C ASP A 167 -18.89 -11.56 -1.18
N LYS A 168 -19.25 -10.32 -0.83
CA LYS A 168 -18.85 -9.11 -1.57
C LYS A 168 -17.91 -8.25 -0.76
N VAL A 169 -16.97 -7.61 -1.44
CA VAL A 169 -16.14 -6.56 -0.83
C VAL A 169 -17.01 -5.40 -0.36
N SER A 170 -16.72 -4.89 0.83
CA SER A 170 -17.51 -3.82 1.46
C SER A 170 -17.07 -2.46 0.92
N LYS A 171 -17.84 -1.91 -0.04
CA LYS A 171 -17.60 -0.57 -0.57
C LYS A 171 -17.88 0.49 0.49
N ILE A 172 -17.06 1.52 0.55
CA ILE A 172 -17.27 2.71 1.38
C ILE A 172 -18.09 3.72 0.57
N GLU A 173 -19.30 4.04 1.06
CA GLU A 173 -20.10 5.12 0.49
C GLU A 173 -19.53 6.47 1.00
N THR A 174 -18.93 7.22 0.09
CA THR A 174 -18.25 8.48 0.38
C THR A 174 -18.35 9.46 -0.78
N LYS A 175 -18.24 10.76 -0.44
CA LYS A 175 -18.04 11.83 -1.44
C LYS A 175 -16.56 12.10 -1.72
N ALA A 176 -15.67 11.57 -0.87
CA ALA A 176 -14.23 11.67 -1.08
C ALA A 176 -13.85 10.87 -2.33
N VAL A 177 -13.13 11.50 -3.24
CA VAL A 177 -12.58 10.90 -4.46
C VAL A 177 -11.32 11.67 -4.83
N TYR A 178 -10.34 10.97 -5.38
CA TYR A 178 -9.13 11.60 -5.91
C TYR A 178 -9.19 11.80 -7.43
N GLY A 179 -10.21 11.19 -8.07
CA GLY A 179 -10.45 11.31 -9.48
C GLY A 179 -11.85 10.85 -9.88
N ASN A 180 -12.01 10.44 -11.15
CA ASN A 180 -13.26 9.89 -11.64
C ASN A 180 -13.25 8.35 -11.69
N ASN A 181 -12.06 7.74 -11.61
CA ASN A 181 -11.83 6.32 -11.83
C ASN A 181 -11.47 5.57 -10.53
N ASP A 182 -11.75 6.16 -9.36
CA ASP A 182 -11.38 5.60 -8.07
C ASP A 182 -12.59 5.29 -7.19
N ALA A 183 -12.42 4.33 -6.29
CA ALA A 183 -13.38 3.93 -5.27
C ALA A 183 -12.66 3.43 -4.02
N PHE A 184 -13.34 3.49 -2.88
CA PHE A 184 -12.82 3.05 -1.58
C PHE A 184 -13.61 1.86 -1.03
N TYR A 185 -12.88 0.96 -0.35
CA TYR A 185 -13.41 -0.26 0.25
C TYR A 185 -12.91 -0.39 1.68
N GLU A 186 -13.75 -0.95 2.56
CA GLU A 186 -13.33 -1.27 3.93
C GLU A 186 -12.22 -2.32 3.88
N ALA A 187 -11.15 -2.10 4.64
CA ALA A 187 -10.00 -2.97 4.72
C ALA A 187 -9.82 -3.59 6.10
N LYS A 188 -9.17 -4.75 6.15
CA LYS A 188 -8.72 -5.37 7.38
C LYS A 188 -7.43 -4.72 7.87
N GLY A 189 -7.22 -4.78 9.19
CA GLY A 189 -6.04 -4.25 9.87
C GLY A 189 -6.20 -2.81 10.29
N SER A 190 -5.13 -2.24 10.85
CA SER A 190 -5.06 -0.86 11.31
C SER A 190 -3.73 -0.25 10.92
N TYR A 191 -3.76 0.97 10.41
CA TYR A 191 -2.56 1.74 10.12
C TYR A 191 -1.85 2.13 11.42
N SER A 192 -0.53 2.12 11.45
CA SER A 192 0.27 2.56 12.60
C SER A 192 1.65 3.04 12.15
N LEU A 193 2.43 3.61 13.08
CA LEU A 193 3.85 3.93 12.84
C LEU A 193 4.67 2.70 12.45
N PHE A 194 4.24 1.49 12.84
CA PHE A 194 4.94 0.24 12.56
C PHE A 194 4.42 -0.49 11.32
N TYR A 195 3.23 -0.13 10.83
CA TYR A 195 2.61 -0.74 9.66
C TYR A 195 1.86 0.32 8.86
N THR A 196 2.48 0.79 7.78
CA THR A 196 2.00 1.85 6.91
C THR A 196 1.49 1.28 5.56
N CYS A 197 0.99 2.16 4.69
CA CYS A 197 0.66 1.82 3.30
C CYS A 197 1.84 1.15 2.58
N ASN A 198 3.05 1.65 2.79
CA ASN A 198 4.25 1.09 2.18
C ASN A 198 4.64 -0.26 2.82
N SER A 199 4.37 -0.46 4.11
CA SER A 199 4.54 -1.77 4.74
C SER A 199 3.61 -2.80 4.12
N TRP A 200 2.34 -2.43 3.85
CA TRP A 200 1.37 -3.30 3.18
C TRP A 200 1.83 -3.65 1.75
N ALA A 201 2.24 -2.66 0.94
CA ALA A 201 2.75 -2.90 -0.41
C ALA A 201 4.02 -3.79 -0.40
N ASN A 202 4.92 -3.58 0.56
CA ASN A 202 6.10 -4.42 0.77
C ASN A 202 5.72 -5.87 1.14
N GLN A 203 4.67 -6.07 1.94
CA GLN A 203 4.17 -7.42 2.26
C GLN A 203 3.48 -8.09 1.06
N ALA A 204 2.77 -7.33 0.22
CA ALA A 204 2.21 -7.83 -1.04
C ALA A 204 3.31 -8.39 -1.95
N LEU A 205 4.43 -7.67 -2.08
CA LEU A 205 5.61 -8.13 -2.82
C LEU A 205 6.21 -9.39 -2.22
N LYS A 206 6.33 -9.45 -0.88
CA LYS A 206 6.82 -10.66 -0.19
C LYS A 206 5.92 -11.86 -0.44
N ALA A 207 4.60 -11.67 -0.33
CA ALA A 207 3.62 -12.72 -0.58
C ALA A 207 3.73 -13.26 -2.01
N ALA A 208 3.96 -12.37 -2.99
CA ALA A 208 4.20 -12.70 -4.38
C ALA A 208 5.63 -13.19 -4.66
N ASN A 209 6.44 -13.48 -3.65
CA ASN A 209 7.83 -13.90 -3.78
C ASN A 209 8.69 -12.93 -4.61
N GLN A 210 8.38 -11.63 -4.58
CA GLN A 210 9.13 -10.59 -5.29
C GLN A 210 10.18 -9.93 -4.39
N LYS A 211 11.15 -9.23 -5.02
CA LYS A 211 12.12 -8.40 -4.28
C LYS A 211 11.36 -7.44 -3.35
N ALA A 212 11.74 -7.42 -2.09
CA ALA A 212 11.12 -6.58 -1.09
C ALA A 212 12.15 -6.21 -0.02
N ALA A 213 11.90 -5.17 0.75
CA ALA A 213 12.68 -4.86 1.94
C ALA A 213 12.37 -5.86 3.07
N LEU A 214 13.34 -6.15 3.94
CA LEU A 214 13.07 -6.91 5.17
C LEU A 214 11.99 -6.22 6.01
N TRP A 215 12.08 -4.90 6.14
CA TRP A 215 11.00 -4.07 6.68
C TRP A 215 11.15 -2.63 6.19
N THR A 216 10.03 -1.99 5.81
CA THR A 216 9.99 -0.58 5.46
C THR A 216 8.62 0.03 5.75
N ILE A 217 8.62 1.34 6.05
CA ILE A 217 7.43 2.18 6.19
C ILE A 217 7.37 3.27 5.10
N THR A 218 8.35 3.29 4.18
CA THR A 218 8.49 4.29 3.12
C THR A 218 8.50 3.65 1.75
N ASP A 219 8.02 4.37 0.75
CA ASP A 219 8.07 3.99 -0.66
C ASP A 219 9.52 3.84 -1.16
N SER A 220 10.41 4.74 -0.75
CA SER A 220 11.84 4.67 -1.09
C SER A 220 12.51 3.37 -0.61
N GLY A 221 12.02 2.80 0.51
CA GLY A 221 12.47 1.50 0.99
C GLY A 221 12.04 0.34 0.09
N ILE A 222 10.95 0.48 -0.68
CA ILE A 222 10.52 -0.48 -1.69
C ILE A 222 11.27 -0.23 -3.01
N PHE A 223 11.18 0.99 -3.54
CA PHE A 223 11.63 1.35 -4.88
C PHE A 223 13.14 1.19 -5.08
N ARG A 224 13.96 1.30 -4.02
CA ARG A 224 15.41 1.02 -4.11
C ARG A 224 15.75 -0.38 -4.60
N HIS A 225 14.88 -1.36 -4.37
CA HIS A 225 15.07 -2.74 -4.83
C HIS A 225 14.70 -2.94 -6.31
N TYR A 226 14.11 -1.89 -6.93
CA TYR A 226 13.71 -1.83 -8.33
C TYR A 226 14.40 -0.68 -9.09
N ALA A 227 15.36 -0.01 -8.47
CA ALA A 227 16.27 0.90 -9.16
C ALA A 227 17.22 0.09 -10.05
N ASN A 228 17.31 0.46 -11.31
CA ASN A 228 18.30 -0.08 -12.26
C ASN A 228 19.67 0.52 -11.96
#